data_ac93af7245c2ae1434feb84ad95b75cd
#
_entry.id   ac93af7245c2ae1434feb84ad95b75cd
#
_cell.length_a   1.000
_cell.length_b   1.000
_cell.length_c   1.000
_cell.angle_alpha   90.00
_cell.angle_beta   90.00
_cell.angle_gamma   90.00
#
_symmetry.space_group_name_H-M   'P 1'
#
loop_
_entity.id
_entity.type
_entity.pdbx_description
1 polymer ?
#
loop_
_entity_poly.entity_id
_entity_poly.type
_entity_poly.pdbx_seq_one_letter_code
_entity_poly.pdbx_strand_id
1 'polypeptide(L)'
;HTDLTGIFVPEHGLFGAVAAGDDVDGAEYKGVKVYSLYGAARRPTPAMLDSIDVMTVDIQDVGARHYTYVSTMAYAMEECAKAGKKFVVFDRPNPIGGLMEGPLLRQEQTSFIGLYPVPLRHGLTIGEYARYINDTQKLGLDLTVIPMKGWQRKMYWQDTGLPWVGTSPQIPTAATALYLSLIHI
;
A
#
# COMPACT_ATOMS: atom_id res chain seq x y z
N HIS A 1 -14.38 21.21 -6.19
CA HIS A 1 -13.61 20.61 -7.29
C HIS A 1 -12.24 20.21 -6.76
N THR A 2 -11.83 18.98 -7.04
CA THR A 2 -10.48 18.48 -6.74
C THR A 2 -9.83 18.15 -8.07
N ASP A 3 -8.67 18.74 -8.35
CA ASP A 3 -7.94 18.47 -9.58
C ASP A 3 -6.96 17.32 -9.34
N LEU A 4 -6.99 16.31 -10.21
CA LEU A 4 -6.01 15.24 -10.20
C LEU A 4 -4.77 15.71 -10.95
N THR A 5 -3.70 16.02 -10.23
CA THR A 5 -2.47 16.60 -10.78
C THR A 5 -1.37 15.57 -11.03
N GLY A 6 -1.45 14.38 -10.42
CA GLY A 6 -0.48 13.30 -10.60
C GLY A 6 -1.01 11.95 -10.11
N ILE A 7 -0.52 10.89 -10.71
CA ILE A 7 -0.78 9.50 -10.31
C ILE A 7 0.55 8.88 -9.91
N PHE A 8 0.61 8.30 -8.71
CA PHE A 8 1.79 7.61 -8.20
C PHE A 8 1.53 6.11 -8.22
N VAL A 9 2.35 5.36 -8.93
CA VAL A 9 2.13 3.92 -9.10
C VAL A 9 3.19 3.11 -8.37
N PRO A 10 2.77 2.05 -7.63
CA PRO A 10 3.68 1.12 -6.97
C PRO A 10 4.20 0.07 -7.96
N GLU A 11 4.83 -0.98 -7.44
CA GLU A 11 5.11 -2.24 -8.16
C GLU A 11 3.87 -2.70 -8.94
N HIS A 12 4.07 -3.29 -10.09
CA HIS A 12 3.06 -3.73 -11.06
C HIS A 12 2.42 -2.59 -11.89
N GLY A 13 2.70 -1.32 -11.60
CA GLY A 13 2.25 -0.17 -12.40
C GLY A 13 0.76 0.17 -12.26
N LEU A 14 0.28 1.07 -13.12
CA LEU A 14 -1.09 1.61 -13.04
C LEU A 14 -2.18 0.53 -13.23
N PHE A 15 -1.90 -0.49 -14.02
CA PHE A 15 -2.87 -1.53 -14.37
C PHE A 15 -2.59 -2.88 -13.70
N GLY A 16 -1.61 -2.96 -12.80
CA GLY A 16 -1.27 -4.20 -12.12
C GLY A 16 -0.69 -5.29 -13.04
N ALA A 17 -0.15 -4.93 -14.20
CA ALA A 17 0.23 -5.87 -15.26
C ALA A 17 1.74 -6.14 -15.37
N VAL A 18 2.57 -5.32 -14.72
CA VAL A 18 4.04 -5.49 -14.73
C VAL A 18 4.42 -6.64 -13.80
N ALA A 19 5.37 -7.50 -14.23
CA ALA A 19 5.80 -8.64 -13.43
C ALA A 19 6.49 -8.18 -12.12
N ALA A 20 6.48 -9.06 -11.11
CA ALA A 20 7.12 -8.78 -9.83
C ALA A 20 8.63 -8.58 -10.00
N GLY A 21 9.15 -7.50 -9.43
CA GLY A 21 10.56 -7.14 -9.51
C GLY A 21 10.98 -6.35 -10.75
N ASP A 22 10.13 -6.26 -11.76
CA ASP A 22 10.42 -5.47 -12.96
C ASP A 22 10.20 -3.97 -12.69
N ASP A 23 11.04 -3.13 -13.27
CA ASP A 23 10.93 -1.68 -13.16
C ASP A 23 9.63 -1.17 -13.81
N VAL A 24 9.02 -0.17 -13.17
CA VAL A 24 7.83 0.50 -13.67
C VAL A 24 8.22 1.88 -14.20
N ASP A 25 8.03 2.10 -15.49
CA ASP A 25 8.29 3.40 -16.10
C ASP A 25 7.18 4.41 -15.80
N GLY A 26 7.58 5.69 -15.72
CA GLY A 26 6.64 6.80 -15.69
C GLY A 26 5.96 6.97 -17.06
N ALA A 27 4.72 7.41 -17.05
CA ALA A 27 3.90 7.59 -18.24
C ALA A 27 2.95 8.79 -18.09
N GLU A 28 2.05 8.95 -19.04
CA GLU A 28 0.91 9.84 -18.94
C GLU A 28 -0.37 9.03 -19.14
N TYR A 29 -1.38 9.30 -18.33
CA TYR A 29 -2.69 8.67 -18.45
C TYR A 29 -3.79 9.73 -18.47
N LYS A 30 -4.48 9.85 -19.59
CA LYS A 30 -5.58 10.82 -19.82
C LYS A 30 -5.17 12.27 -19.48
N GLY A 31 -3.98 12.68 -19.88
CA GLY A 31 -3.46 14.02 -19.61
C GLY A 31 -2.92 14.23 -18.19
N VAL A 32 -2.87 13.17 -17.35
CA VAL A 32 -2.32 13.23 -16.00
C VAL A 32 -0.97 12.50 -15.97
N LYS A 33 0.04 13.15 -15.39
CA LYS A 33 1.37 12.59 -15.26
C LYS A 33 1.37 11.39 -14.29
N VAL A 34 2.00 10.29 -14.71
CA VAL A 34 2.17 9.08 -13.91
C VAL A 34 3.62 9.01 -13.44
N TYR A 35 3.81 8.94 -12.13
CA TYR A 35 5.11 8.80 -11.48
C TYR A 35 5.27 7.37 -10.97
N SER A 36 6.33 6.68 -11.36
CA SER A 36 6.67 5.39 -10.80
C SER A 36 7.32 5.55 -9.41
N LEU A 37 6.84 4.78 -8.46
CA LEU A 37 7.46 4.58 -7.14
C LEU A 37 8.06 3.17 -7.02
N TYR A 38 8.34 2.52 -8.16
CA TYR A 38 9.03 1.23 -8.21
C TYR A 38 9.97 1.19 -9.41
N GLY A 39 11.27 1.10 -9.13
CA GLY A 39 12.34 1.19 -10.11
C GLY A 39 13.42 2.16 -9.64
N ALA A 40 13.78 3.12 -10.47
CA ALA A 40 14.83 4.11 -10.18
C ALA A 40 14.51 4.97 -8.94
N ALA A 41 13.24 5.27 -8.68
CA ALA A 41 12.79 5.96 -7.48
C ALA A 41 11.75 5.11 -6.75
N ARG A 42 11.92 4.93 -5.43
CA ARG A 42 10.94 4.28 -4.55
C ARG A 42 10.24 5.26 -3.61
N ARG A 43 10.63 6.52 -3.68
CA ARG A 43 10.09 7.61 -2.87
C ARG A 43 9.66 8.76 -3.77
N PRO A 44 8.53 9.41 -3.47
CA PRO A 44 8.21 10.68 -4.13
C PRO A 44 9.35 11.68 -3.92
N THR A 45 9.77 12.34 -4.97
CA THR A 45 10.75 13.43 -4.88
C THR A 45 10.07 14.73 -4.47
N PRO A 46 10.80 15.72 -3.91
CA PRO A 46 10.23 17.03 -3.62
C PRO A 46 9.52 17.65 -4.83
N ALA A 47 10.12 17.58 -6.03
CA ALA A 47 9.51 18.10 -7.26
C ALA A 47 8.19 17.42 -7.65
N MET A 48 8.01 16.14 -7.31
CA MET A 48 6.73 15.45 -7.50
C MET A 48 5.69 15.93 -6.48
N LEU A 49 6.10 16.22 -5.26
CA LEU A 49 5.22 16.69 -4.18
C LEU A 49 4.85 18.17 -4.29
N ASP A 50 5.67 18.98 -4.95
CA ASP A 50 5.39 20.41 -5.12
C ASP A 50 4.08 20.66 -5.88
N SER A 51 3.70 19.74 -6.77
CA SER A 51 2.50 19.86 -7.61
C SER A 51 1.20 19.40 -6.93
N ILE A 52 1.25 18.91 -5.69
CA ILE A 52 0.10 18.39 -4.96
C ILE A 52 -0.10 19.09 -3.62
N ASP A 53 -1.33 19.20 -3.17
CA ASP A 53 -1.69 19.63 -1.81
C ASP A 53 -1.97 18.44 -0.90
N VAL A 54 -2.54 17.39 -1.48
CA VAL A 54 -2.97 16.18 -0.78
C VAL A 54 -2.55 14.96 -1.58
N MET A 55 -1.90 14.00 -0.95
CA MET A 55 -1.72 12.67 -1.52
C MET A 55 -2.82 11.75 -1.02
N THR A 56 -3.44 11.00 -1.93
CA THR A 56 -4.46 10.01 -1.59
C THR A 56 -3.96 8.61 -1.92
N VAL A 57 -4.31 7.64 -1.08
CA VAL A 57 -4.05 6.21 -1.30
C VAL A 57 -5.37 5.47 -1.37
N ASP A 58 -5.59 4.84 -2.52
CA ASP A 58 -6.72 3.94 -2.78
C ASP A 58 -6.19 2.69 -3.48
N ILE A 59 -5.65 1.75 -2.71
CA ILE A 59 -4.93 0.59 -3.21
C ILE A 59 -5.32 -0.66 -2.40
N GLN A 60 -5.38 -1.83 -3.05
CA GLN A 60 -5.70 -3.09 -2.41
C GLN A 60 -4.43 -3.80 -1.96
N ASP A 61 -4.18 -3.80 -0.64
CA ASP A 61 -3.18 -4.67 -0.01
C ASP A 61 -3.69 -6.12 0.10
N VAL A 62 -2.78 -7.07 0.27
CA VAL A 62 -3.12 -8.50 0.34
C VAL A 62 -2.98 -9.12 1.72
N GLY A 63 -2.60 -8.34 2.73
CA GLY A 63 -2.51 -8.80 4.13
C GLY A 63 -1.22 -9.52 4.51
N ALA A 64 -0.26 -9.62 3.57
CA ALA A 64 1.04 -10.26 3.76
C ALA A 64 2.16 -9.21 3.79
N ARG A 65 3.00 -9.23 4.84
CA ARG A 65 4.05 -8.25 5.10
C ARG A 65 4.97 -7.98 3.90
N HIS A 66 5.29 -9.01 3.12
CA HIS A 66 6.22 -8.88 2.00
C HIS A 66 5.57 -8.35 0.71
N TYR A 67 4.28 -8.03 0.72
CA TYR A 67 3.63 -7.35 -0.38
C TYR A 67 3.93 -5.86 -0.32
N THR A 68 4.59 -5.34 -1.35
CA THR A 68 5.31 -4.05 -1.31
C THR A 68 4.45 -2.79 -1.29
N TYR A 69 3.14 -2.91 -1.46
CA TYR A 69 2.23 -1.76 -1.48
C TYR A 69 2.25 -0.96 -0.18
N VAL A 70 2.32 -1.65 0.95
CA VAL A 70 2.47 -1.00 2.26
C VAL A 70 3.80 -0.23 2.36
N SER A 71 4.88 -0.79 1.80
CA SER A 71 6.19 -0.13 1.80
C SER A 71 6.19 1.12 0.92
N THR A 72 5.54 1.06 -0.23
CA THR A 72 5.35 2.23 -1.11
C THR A 72 4.53 3.31 -0.40
N MET A 73 3.42 2.94 0.25
CA MET A 73 2.62 3.86 1.05
C MET A 73 3.46 4.49 2.18
N ALA A 74 4.24 3.69 2.90
CA ALA A 74 5.09 4.16 3.99
C ALA A 74 6.10 5.22 3.52
N TYR A 75 6.78 4.96 2.43
CA TYR A 75 7.73 5.92 1.85
C TYR A 75 7.05 7.20 1.38
N ALA A 76 5.85 7.09 0.80
CA ALA A 76 5.06 8.26 0.44
C ALA A 76 4.62 9.07 1.67
N MET A 77 4.22 8.40 2.76
CA MET A 77 3.87 9.04 4.04
C MET A 77 5.05 9.81 4.64
N GLU A 78 6.24 9.20 4.65
CA GLU A 78 7.46 9.84 5.15
C GLU A 78 7.81 11.11 4.37
N GLU A 79 7.74 11.05 3.03
CA GLU A 79 8.06 12.22 2.19
C GLU A 79 6.98 13.30 2.29
N CYS A 80 5.69 12.93 2.37
CA CYS A 80 4.60 13.87 2.61
C CYS A 80 4.73 14.56 3.97
N ALA A 81 5.11 13.84 5.03
CA ALA A 81 5.35 14.41 6.34
C ALA A 81 6.47 15.48 6.29
N LYS A 82 7.60 15.16 5.64
CA LYS A 82 8.73 16.12 5.45
C LYS A 82 8.31 17.34 4.65
N ALA A 83 7.46 17.17 3.65
CA ALA A 83 6.97 18.24 2.77
C ALA A 83 5.75 18.99 3.34
N GLY A 84 5.23 18.62 4.51
CA GLY A 84 4.03 19.23 5.12
C GLY A 84 2.75 19.01 4.31
N LYS A 85 2.70 17.92 3.52
CA LYS A 85 1.52 17.59 2.69
C LYS A 85 0.52 16.74 3.47
N LYS A 86 -0.77 16.92 3.19
CA LYS A 86 -1.83 16.07 3.73
C LYS A 86 -1.82 14.70 3.09
N PHE A 87 -2.22 13.69 3.86
CA PHE A 87 -2.27 12.32 3.39
C PHE A 87 -3.61 11.67 3.73
N VAL A 88 -4.29 11.12 2.74
CA VAL A 88 -5.60 10.50 2.90
C VAL A 88 -5.54 9.05 2.44
N VAL A 89 -5.96 8.13 3.29
CA VAL A 89 -6.07 6.71 2.95
C VAL A 89 -7.54 6.31 2.90
N PHE A 90 -7.99 5.82 1.75
CA PHE A 90 -9.28 5.15 1.61
C PHE A 90 -9.08 3.70 2.05
N ASP A 91 -9.64 3.36 3.22
CA ASP A 91 -9.43 2.05 3.81
C ASP A 91 -10.11 0.94 2.99
N ARG A 92 -9.45 -0.22 2.91
CA ARG A 92 -9.92 -1.38 2.16
C ARG A 92 -9.84 -2.65 3.00
N PRO A 93 -10.72 -3.64 2.73
CA PRO A 93 -10.69 -4.91 3.43
C PRO A 93 -9.33 -5.60 3.33
N ASN A 94 -8.84 -6.14 4.45
CA ASN A 94 -7.76 -7.12 4.37
C ASN A 94 -8.35 -8.44 3.83
N PRO A 95 -7.92 -8.93 2.65
CA PRO A 95 -8.57 -10.04 1.97
C PRO A 95 -8.41 -11.38 2.71
N ILE A 96 -7.42 -11.48 3.57
CA ILE A 96 -7.16 -12.67 4.39
C ILE A 96 -7.57 -12.50 5.86
N GLY A 97 -8.37 -11.46 6.15
CA GLY A 97 -8.95 -11.21 7.47
C GLY A 97 -7.97 -10.59 8.47
N GLY A 98 -8.40 -10.49 9.72
CA GLY A 98 -7.69 -9.77 10.78
C GLY A 98 -6.85 -10.65 11.72
N LEU A 99 -6.58 -11.91 11.36
CA LEU A 99 -5.69 -12.75 12.15
C LEU A 99 -4.23 -12.34 11.93
N MET A 100 -3.45 -12.37 13.00
CA MET A 100 -2.01 -12.14 12.98
C MET A 100 -1.30 -13.48 13.14
N GLU A 101 -0.43 -13.83 12.17
CA GLU A 101 0.24 -15.13 12.14
C GLU A 101 1.66 -15.02 11.58
N GLY A 102 2.51 -15.94 12.00
CA GLY A 102 3.90 -16.01 11.57
C GLY A 102 4.86 -15.12 12.37
N PRO A 103 6.16 -15.20 12.10
CA PRO A 103 7.19 -14.49 12.84
C PRO A 103 7.16 -12.98 12.58
N LEU A 104 7.51 -12.22 13.61
CA LEU A 104 7.80 -10.79 13.46
C LEU A 104 9.07 -10.59 12.61
N LEU A 105 9.11 -9.51 11.86
CA LEU A 105 10.33 -9.09 11.19
C LEU A 105 11.37 -8.67 12.22
N ARG A 106 12.57 -9.21 12.10
CA ARG A 106 13.72 -8.76 12.89
C ARG A 106 14.29 -7.47 12.29
N GLN A 107 14.76 -6.57 13.13
CA GLN A 107 15.26 -5.26 12.71
C GLN A 107 16.42 -5.37 11.70
N GLU A 108 17.30 -6.33 11.88
CA GLU A 108 18.44 -6.57 10.98
C GLU A 108 18.04 -7.09 9.60
N GLN A 109 16.78 -7.51 9.43
CA GLN A 109 16.22 -7.99 8.17
C GLN A 109 15.32 -6.95 7.48
N THR A 110 15.30 -5.71 8.00
CA THR A 110 14.50 -4.64 7.43
C THR A 110 14.93 -4.34 6.00
N SER A 111 13.96 -4.31 5.09
CA SER A 111 14.16 -4.01 3.67
C SER A 111 12.88 -3.46 3.07
N PHE A 112 12.90 -3.09 1.78
CA PHE A 112 11.67 -2.62 1.10
C PHE A 112 10.55 -3.68 1.08
N ILE A 113 10.86 -4.97 1.08
CA ILE A 113 9.88 -6.05 1.18
C ILE A 113 9.48 -6.40 2.62
N GLY A 114 9.89 -5.60 3.59
CA GLY A 114 9.53 -5.72 4.99
C GLY A 114 10.13 -4.58 5.79
N LEU A 115 9.38 -3.49 5.98
CA LEU A 115 9.87 -2.28 6.64
C LEU A 115 9.64 -2.28 8.16
N TYR A 116 8.60 -2.95 8.63
CA TYR A 116 8.15 -2.81 10.02
C TYR A 116 8.05 -4.16 10.73
N PRO A 117 8.20 -4.20 12.07
CA PRO A 117 8.16 -5.42 12.87
C PRO A 117 6.73 -5.92 13.07
N VAL A 118 6.06 -6.26 11.98
CA VAL A 118 4.75 -6.90 11.97
C VAL A 118 4.88 -8.38 11.63
N PRO A 119 3.90 -9.23 12.01
CA PRO A 119 3.86 -10.64 11.61
C PRO A 119 3.81 -10.81 10.08
N LEU A 120 4.13 -11.99 9.60
CA LEU A 120 4.07 -12.32 8.16
C LEU A 120 2.66 -12.07 7.60
N ARG A 121 1.63 -12.55 8.29
CA ARG A 121 0.23 -12.15 8.12
C ARG A 121 -0.08 -11.11 9.17
N HIS A 122 -0.17 -9.84 8.78
CA HIS A 122 -0.21 -8.75 9.75
C HIS A 122 -1.60 -8.43 10.31
N GLY A 123 -2.67 -8.89 9.67
CA GLY A 123 -4.04 -8.72 10.16
C GLY A 123 -4.59 -7.29 10.14
N LEU A 124 -3.85 -6.33 9.62
CA LEU A 124 -4.24 -4.92 9.54
C LEU A 124 -4.91 -4.61 8.21
N THR A 125 -5.86 -3.68 8.20
CA THR A 125 -6.28 -3.01 6.96
C THR A 125 -5.21 -1.99 6.55
N ILE A 126 -5.26 -1.50 5.31
CA ILE A 126 -4.26 -0.52 4.84
C ILE A 126 -4.36 0.79 5.63
N GLY A 127 -5.57 1.20 6.03
CA GLY A 127 -5.80 2.36 6.87
C GLY A 127 -5.28 2.17 8.31
N GLU A 128 -5.46 0.99 8.88
CA GLU A 128 -4.87 0.63 10.18
C GLU A 128 -3.34 0.62 10.12
N TYR A 129 -2.79 0.10 9.02
CA TYR A 129 -1.35 0.07 8.82
C TYR A 129 -0.76 1.49 8.68
N ALA A 130 -1.46 2.40 7.97
CA ALA A 130 -1.05 3.79 7.89
C ALA A 130 -1.02 4.48 9.25
N ARG A 131 -2.04 4.26 10.11
CA ARG A 131 -2.04 4.77 11.49
C ARG A 131 -0.88 4.19 12.29
N TYR A 132 -0.67 2.89 12.21
CA TYR A 132 0.44 2.20 12.89
C TYR A 132 1.80 2.82 12.49
N ILE A 133 2.03 3.10 11.21
CA ILE A 133 3.25 3.74 10.73
C ILE A 133 3.37 5.16 11.30
N ASN A 134 2.33 5.98 11.15
CA ASN A 134 2.37 7.37 11.62
C ASN A 134 2.70 7.47 13.11
N ASP A 135 2.08 6.61 13.92
CA ASP A 135 2.23 6.60 15.37
C ASP A 135 3.59 6.03 15.82
N THR A 136 3.98 4.85 15.30
CA THR A 136 5.21 4.17 15.73
C THR A 136 6.48 4.84 15.22
N GLN A 137 6.45 5.40 14.02
CA GLN A 137 7.57 6.15 13.46
C GLN A 137 7.53 7.64 13.82
N LYS A 138 6.49 8.09 14.55
CA LYS A 138 6.33 9.49 14.99
C LYS A 138 6.45 10.48 13.83
N LEU A 139 5.82 10.17 12.69
CA LEU A 139 5.95 10.99 11.48
C LEU A 139 5.34 12.38 11.65
N GLY A 140 4.35 12.54 12.51
CA GLY A 140 3.60 13.80 12.66
C GLY A 140 2.84 14.19 11.39
N LEU A 141 2.52 13.21 10.54
CA LEU A 141 1.83 13.41 9.28
C LEU A 141 0.37 13.80 9.53
N ASP A 142 -0.14 14.81 8.80
CA ASP A 142 -1.57 15.13 8.73
C ASP A 142 -2.30 14.01 7.97
N LEU A 143 -2.60 12.93 8.71
CA LEU A 143 -3.17 11.68 8.19
C LEU A 143 -4.66 11.62 8.44
N THR A 144 -5.43 11.45 7.37
CA THR A 144 -6.85 11.11 7.43
C THR A 144 -7.09 9.71 6.87
N VAL A 145 -7.72 8.83 7.64
CA VAL A 145 -8.17 7.53 7.16
C VAL A 145 -9.68 7.54 7.03
N ILE A 146 -10.17 7.32 5.81
CA ILE A 146 -11.59 7.19 5.51
C ILE A 146 -11.99 5.73 5.78
N PRO A 147 -12.79 5.45 6.81
CA PRO A 147 -13.08 4.08 7.22
C PRO A 147 -14.04 3.38 6.26
N MET A 148 -13.90 2.08 6.16
CA MET A 148 -14.88 1.21 5.50
C MET A 148 -16.19 1.15 6.28
N LYS A 149 -17.27 0.84 5.58
CA LYS A 149 -18.56 0.51 6.20
C LYS A 149 -18.81 -1.00 6.13
N GLY A 150 -19.20 -1.58 7.26
CA GLY A 150 -19.66 -2.98 7.34
C GLY A 150 -18.58 -4.06 7.39
N TRP A 151 -17.31 -3.75 7.16
CA TRP A 151 -16.24 -4.72 7.31
C TRP A 151 -16.02 -5.07 8.79
N GLN A 152 -15.77 -6.35 9.03
CA GLN A 152 -15.44 -6.88 10.36
C GLN A 152 -14.14 -7.67 10.28
N ARG A 153 -13.35 -7.66 11.33
CA ARG A 153 -12.04 -8.32 11.41
C ARG A 153 -12.02 -9.80 11.09
N LYS A 154 -13.13 -10.50 11.31
CA LYS A 154 -13.29 -11.93 10.99
C LYS A 154 -13.59 -12.22 9.52
N MET A 155 -13.90 -11.19 8.72
CA MET A 155 -14.25 -11.34 7.32
C MET A 155 -13.02 -11.62 6.47
N TYR A 156 -13.14 -12.58 5.58
CA TYR A 156 -12.29 -12.76 4.42
C TYR A 156 -12.88 -12.01 3.21
N TRP A 157 -12.16 -11.95 2.09
CA TRP A 157 -12.63 -11.21 0.91
C TRP A 157 -14.02 -11.65 0.44
N GLN A 158 -14.27 -12.95 0.36
CA GLN A 158 -15.55 -13.50 -0.09
C GLN A 158 -16.74 -13.06 0.77
N ASP A 159 -16.50 -12.75 2.04
CA ASP A 159 -17.55 -12.31 2.96
C ASP A 159 -17.99 -10.87 2.70
N THR A 160 -17.18 -10.11 1.94
CA THR A 160 -17.48 -8.71 1.61
C THR A 160 -18.48 -8.57 0.47
N GLY A 161 -18.66 -9.60 -0.35
CA GLY A 161 -19.48 -9.56 -1.58
C GLY A 161 -18.87 -8.69 -2.70
N LEU A 162 -17.66 -8.18 -2.53
CA LEU A 162 -16.99 -7.37 -3.54
C LEU A 162 -16.30 -8.24 -4.61
N PRO A 163 -16.30 -7.82 -5.89
CA PRO A 163 -15.54 -8.49 -6.92
C PRO A 163 -14.04 -8.34 -6.65
N TRP A 164 -13.27 -9.41 -6.83
CA TRP A 164 -11.81 -9.32 -6.78
C TRP A 164 -11.27 -8.76 -8.09
N VAL A 165 -10.40 -7.77 -7.97
CA VAL A 165 -9.56 -7.31 -9.07
C VAL A 165 -8.13 -7.73 -8.74
N GLY A 166 -7.47 -8.46 -9.63
CA GLY A 166 -6.10 -8.94 -9.41
C GLY A 166 -5.17 -7.76 -9.11
N THR A 167 -4.44 -7.86 -8.01
CA THR A 167 -3.53 -6.79 -7.55
C THR A 167 -2.16 -6.89 -8.19
N SER A 168 -1.82 -8.08 -8.70
CA SER A 168 -0.61 -8.37 -9.46
C SER A 168 -0.85 -9.61 -10.33
N PRO A 169 0.03 -9.89 -11.33
CA PRO A 169 -0.08 -11.10 -12.16
C PRO A 169 -0.10 -12.40 -11.35
N GLN A 170 0.57 -12.43 -10.19
CA GLN A 170 0.64 -13.59 -9.30
C GLN A 170 -0.50 -13.66 -8.27
N ILE A 171 -1.35 -12.63 -8.18
CA ILE A 171 -2.50 -12.59 -7.26
C ILE A 171 -3.82 -12.43 -8.03
N PRO A 172 -4.16 -13.38 -8.91
CA PRO A 172 -5.36 -13.29 -9.74
C PRO A 172 -6.67 -13.48 -8.94
N THR A 173 -6.60 -14.05 -7.74
CA THR A 173 -7.75 -14.27 -6.86
C THR A 173 -7.43 -13.89 -5.42
N ALA A 174 -8.43 -13.54 -4.63
CA ALA A 174 -8.25 -13.27 -3.20
C ALA A 174 -7.70 -14.49 -2.44
N ALA A 175 -8.05 -15.71 -2.84
CA ALA A 175 -7.51 -16.94 -2.26
C ALA A 175 -5.99 -17.06 -2.45
N THR A 176 -5.44 -16.53 -3.55
CA THR A 176 -3.99 -16.54 -3.80
C THR A 176 -3.21 -15.73 -2.74
N ALA A 177 -3.83 -14.71 -2.15
CA ALA A 177 -3.23 -13.94 -1.06
C ALA A 177 -2.95 -14.80 0.20
N LEU A 178 -3.79 -15.80 0.47
CA LEU A 178 -3.53 -16.77 1.56
C LEU A 178 -2.29 -17.61 1.26
N TYR A 179 -2.15 -18.10 0.03
CA TYR A 179 -0.96 -18.88 -0.34
C TYR A 179 0.32 -18.06 -0.29
N LEU A 180 0.26 -16.78 -0.64
CA LEU A 180 1.41 -15.90 -0.53
C LEU A 180 1.95 -15.83 0.91
N SER A 181 1.07 -15.84 1.91
CA SER A 181 1.48 -15.87 3.32
C SER A 181 2.09 -17.21 3.77
N LEU A 182 1.88 -18.30 3.02
CA LEU A 182 2.37 -19.65 3.32
C LEU A 182 3.69 -19.98 2.62
N ILE A 183 4.00 -19.36 1.48
CA ILE A 183 5.18 -19.69 0.65
C ILE A 183 6.50 -19.42 1.39
N HIS A 184 6.49 -18.58 2.43
CA HIS A 184 7.67 -18.19 3.19
C HIS A 184 7.76 -18.88 4.58
N ILE A 185 6.92 -19.87 4.82
CA ILE A 185 7.02 -20.75 5.98
C ILE A 185 7.84 -21.99 5.61
#